data_a6d391d9bb758006d011a121e0c2f9d0
#
_entry.id   a6d391d9bb758006d011a121e0c2f9d0
#
_cell.length_a   1.000
_cell.length_b   1.000
_cell.length_c   1.000
_cell.angle_alpha   90.00
_cell.angle_beta   90.00
_cell.angle_gamma   90.00
#
_symmetry.space_group_name_H-M   'P 1'
#
loop_
_entity.id
_entity.type
_entity.pdbx_description
1 polymer ?
#
loop_
_entity_poly.entity_id
_entity_poly.type
_entity_poly.pdbx_seq_one_letter_code
_entity_poly.pdbx_strand_id
1 'polypeptide(L)'
;MAAANLDDNPLKLHFTIAHCDGNLCGDGATMDQLRILKTFISVAEHASFAEAGRQLNMSPTTVSRAIAALEANLGVQLLMRTTRSVRLTDEGADFLARCRAGIAEIDGAFDTARTGQSMPRGTLTVTAPVMFGRLHVLPVVVELSQRYPDLQVRLLLLDRVVNLVDEGVDIAVRIADLPDSSLQMLRLGEVRRIFSASPAYLAARGRPTSLADLRDHDVIWVEDEAGPHRGWGLNDVKWSGRQVRLSVNNMDAAISAAASGLGVVRTLSYQIAVEVITGRLEHLFPDDVAPVLPISLLFQSGRKNHPNVRAFIEVAKRHLRESSLQTV
;
A
#
# COMPACT_ATOMS: atom_id res chain seq x y z
N MET A 1 54.06 -20.60 7.83
CA MET A 1 53.19 -20.07 8.86
C MET A 1 52.59 -18.80 8.27
N ALA A 2 51.42 -18.87 7.72
CA ALA A 2 50.76 -17.82 6.96
C ALA A 2 49.58 -17.28 7.76
N ALA A 3 49.57 -15.98 7.99
CA ALA A 3 48.45 -15.26 8.57
C ALA A 3 47.43 -14.98 7.47
N ALA A 4 46.19 -15.41 7.68
CA ALA A 4 45.06 -15.15 6.82
C ALA A 4 44.58 -13.69 7.02
N ASN A 5 44.49 -12.97 5.90
CA ASN A 5 43.90 -11.66 5.82
C ASN A 5 42.39 -11.80 5.57
N LEU A 6 41.60 -11.35 6.51
CA LEU A 6 40.15 -11.22 6.43
C LEU A 6 39.84 -9.73 6.16
N ASP A 7 39.67 -9.39 4.90
CA ASP A 7 39.10 -8.10 4.48
C ASP A 7 38.33 -8.30 3.17
N ASP A 8 37.09 -8.85 3.30
CA ASP A 8 36.08 -8.82 2.24
C ASP A 8 34.83 -8.11 2.79
N ASN A 9 34.82 -6.80 2.62
CA ASN A 9 33.62 -5.98 2.83
C ASN A 9 33.13 -5.42 1.49
N PRO A 10 32.01 -5.92 0.92
CA PRO A 10 31.56 -5.57 -0.43
C PRO A 10 30.74 -4.26 -0.50
N LEU A 11 30.85 -3.35 0.45
CA LEU A 11 30.11 -2.08 0.46
C LEU A 11 31.02 -0.83 0.46
N LYS A 12 32.06 -0.85 -0.38
CA LYS A 12 32.73 0.40 -0.77
C LYS A 12 32.09 0.89 -2.09
N LEU A 13 31.02 1.67 -1.98
CA LEU A 13 30.61 2.59 -3.05
C LEU A 13 31.75 3.60 -3.25
N HIS A 14 32.57 3.35 -4.25
CA HIS A 14 33.54 4.33 -4.73
C HIS A 14 32.76 5.49 -5.39
N PHE A 15 32.50 6.54 -4.63
CA PHE A 15 32.22 7.85 -5.19
C PHE A 15 33.53 8.36 -5.84
N THR A 16 33.69 8.12 -7.14
CA THR A 16 34.70 8.79 -7.92
C THR A 16 34.22 10.21 -8.11
N ILE A 17 34.68 11.12 -7.24
CA ILE A 17 34.65 12.54 -7.52
C ILE A 17 35.63 12.74 -8.66
N ALA A 18 35.13 12.88 -9.89
CA ALA A 18 35.96 13.37 -10.99
C ALA A 18 36.45 14.76 -10.60
N HIS A 19 37.75 14.86 -10.31
CA HIS A 19 38.45 16.12 -10.21
C HIS A 19 38.36 16.78 -11.58
N CYS A 20 37.47 17.71 -11.76
CA CYS A 20 37.56 18.67 -12.86
C CYS A 20 38.64 19.66 -12.51
N ASP A 21 39.78 19.55 -13.19
CA ASP A 21 40.85 20.55 -13.19
C ASP A 21 40.26 21.92 -13.49
N GLY A 22 40.72 22.89 -12.66
CA GLY A 22 40.24 24.27 -12.71
C GLY A 22 40.52 24.93 -14.06
N ASN A 23 39.46 25.37 -14.70
CA ASN A 23 39.30 26.65 -15.40
C ASN A 23 37.99 26.61 -16.18
N LEU A 24 36.93 27.09 -15.57
CA LEU A 24 35.76 27.74 -16.20
C LEU A 24 34.85 28.24 -15.06
N CYS A 25 35.34 29.24 -14.31
CA CYS A 25 34.46 30.13 -13.56
C CYS A 25 33.77 31.05 -14.55
N GLY A 26 32.58 30.59 -15.05
CA GLY A 26 31.59 31.43 -15.69
C GLY A 26 30.33 31.37 -14.82
N ASP A 27 29.81 32.50 -14.41
CA ASP A 27 28.65 32.74 -13.59
C ASP A 27 27.43 31.90 -14.00
N GLY A 28 27.26 30.71 -13.41
CA GLY A 28 26.12 29.85 -13.55
C GLY A 28 26.11 28.90 -12.38
N ALA A 29 25.34 29.24 -11.33
CA ALA A 29 25.14 28.38 -10.17
C ALA A 29 24.91 26.93 -10.60
N THR A 30 25.87 26.06 -10.33
CA THR A 30 25.71 24.60 -10.41
C THR A 30 24.51 24.25 -9.54
N MET A 31 23.40 23.92 -10.18
CA MET A 31 22.23 23.51 -9.42
C MET A 31 22.58 22.25 -8.65
N ASP A 32 22.35 22.28 -7.35
CA ASP A 32 22.48 21.12 -6.48
C ASP A 32 21.68 19.94 -7.03
N GLN A 33 22.29 18.78 -7.07
CA GLN A 33 21.69 17.54 -7.61
C GLN A 33 20.32 17.26 -7.00
N LEU A 34 20.14 17.53 -5.70
CA LEU A 34 18.87 17.41 -5.01
C LEU A 34 17.79 18.35 -5.58
N ARG A 35 18.19 19.57 -5.95
CA ARG A 35 17.29 20.55 -6.56
C ARG A 35 16.86 20.12 -7.97
N ILE A 36 17.77 19.50 -8.74
CA ILE A 36 17.45 18.94 -10.06
C ILE A 36 16.42 17.81 -9.93
N LEU A 37 16.61 16.89 -8.98
CA LEU A 37 15.67 15.80 -8.73
C LEU A 37 14.29 16.32 -8.28
N LYS A 38 14.23 17.30 -7.38
CA LYS A 38 12.97 17.97 -6.99
C LYS A 38 12.30 18.66 -8.18
N THR A 39 13.10 19.25 -9.09
CA THR A 39 12.56 19.84 -10.32
C THR A 39 11.94 18.81 -11.24
N PHE A 40 12.59 17.66 -11.43
CA PHE A 40 12.05 16.55 -12.21
C PHE A 40 10.74 16.03 -11.64
N ILE A 41 10.68 15.80 -10.34
CA ILE A 41 9.44 15.34 -9.66
C ILE A 41 8.31 16.34 -9.89
N SER A 42 8.56 17.64 -9.71
CA SER A 42 7.54 18.67 -9.92
C SER A 42 7.03 18.73 -11.37
N VAL A 43 7.91 18.58 -12.36
CA VAL A 43 7.50 18.52 -13.78
C VAL A 43 6.66 17.28 -14.06
N ALA A 44 7.03 16.13 -13.51
CA ALA A 44 6.31 14.88 -13.69
C ALA A 44 4.90 14.92 -13.06
N GLU A 45 4.77 15.53 -11.88
CA GLU A 45 3.50 15.67 -11.17
C GLU A 45 2.50 16.60 -11.86
N HIS A 46 3.00 17.72 -12.38
CA HIS A 46 2.15 18.72 -12.99
C HIS A 46 2.01 18.56 -14.51
N ALA A 47 2.77 17.64 -15.13
CA ALA A 47 2.87 17.47 -16.57
C ALA A 47 3.14 18.81 -17.32
N SER A 48 3.82 19.76 -16.65
CA SER A 48 4.01 21.14 -17.11
C SER A 48 5.31 21.77 -16.57
N PHE A 49 6.18 22.21 -17.47
CA PHE A 49 7.38 22.96 -17.12
C PHE A 49 7.06 24.34 -16.51
N ALA A 50 5.99 24.98 -16.98
CA ALA A 50 5.60 26.30 -16.49
C ALA A 50 5.05 26.23 -15.07
N GLU A 51 4.23 25.20 -14.76
CA GLU A 51 3.69 25.00 -13.43
C GLU A 51 4.78 24.63 -12.42
N ALA A 52 5.63 23.68 -12.80
CA ALA A 52 6.80 23.32 -11.98
C ALA A 52 7.70 24.53 -11.69
N GLY A 53 7.90 25.40 -12.70
CA GLY A 53 8.64 26.64 -12.53
C GLY A 53 8.00 27.59 -11.50
N ARG A 54 6.68 27.77 -11.55
CA ARG A 54 5.93 28.59 -10.58
C ARG A 54 6.12 28.07 -9.16
N GLN A 55 5.94 26.76 -8.95
CA GLN A 55 6.06 26.15 -7.63
C GLN A 55 7.47 26.22 -7.05
N LEU A 56 8.48 26.11 -7.91
CA LEU A 56 9.89 26.10 -7.49
C LEU A 56 10.56 27.49 -7.55
N ASN A 57 9.79 28.54 -7.86
CA ASN A 57 10.32 29.90 -8.09
C ASN A 57 11.45 29.91 -9.14
N MET A 58 11.25 29.18 -10.26
CA MET A 58 12.21 29.07 -11.36
C MET A 58 11.55 29.48 -12.68
N SER A 59 12.35 30.03 -13.61
CA SER A 59 11.84 30.25 -14.96
C SER A 59 11.60 28.91 -15.69
N PRO A 60 10.61 28.81 -16.60
CA PRO A 60 10.39 27.60 -17.39
C PRO A 60 11.62 27.17 -18.19
N THR A 61 12.44 28.13 -18.63
CA THR A 61 13.71 27.85 -19.31
C THR A 61 14.74 27.22 -18.38
N THR A 62 14.81 27.66 -17.14
CA THR A 62 15.69 27.07 -16.10
C THR A 62 15.25 25.63 -15.78
N VAL A 63 13.95 25.42 -15.62
CA VAL A 63 13.37 24.07 -15.42
C VAL A 63 13.71 23.15 -16.61
N SER A 64 13.52 23.64 -17.84
CA SER A 64 13.83 22.85 -19.05
C SER A 64 15.32 22.49 -19.16
N ARG A 65 16.22 23.43 -18.83
CA ARG A 65 17.66 23.17 -18.80
C ARG A 65 18.06 22.14 -17.72
N ALA A 66 17.44 22.23 -16.55
CA ALA A 66 17.69 21.27 -15.47
C ALA A 66 17.31 19.85 -15.86
N ILE A 67 16.15 19.68 -16.50
CA ILE A 67 15.71 18.36 -16.98
C ILE A 67 16.62 17.86 -18.11
N ALA A 68 16.97 18.72 -19.08
CA ALA A 68 17.87 18.33 -20.16
C ALA A 68 19.27 17.90 -19.63
N ALA A 69 19.79 18.58 -18.62
CA ALA A 69 21.04 18.21 -17.96
C ALA A 69 20.92 16.87 -17.23
N LEU A 70 19.79 16.61 -16.57
CA LEU A 70 19.52 15.34 -15.90
C LEU A 70 19.47 14.18 -16.92
N GLU A 71 18.70 14.32 -17.99
CA GLU A 71 18.56 13.32 -19.06
C GLU A 71 19.93 13.05 -19.73
N ALA A 72 20.70 14.11 -20.00
CA ALA A 72 22.05 13.98 -20.56
C ALA A 72 23.02 13.23 -19.62
N ASN A 73 22.94 13.51 -18.32
CA ASN A 73 23.79 12.85 -17.33
C ASN A 73 23.44 11.36 -17.14
N LEU A 74 22.17 11.02 -17.25
CA LEU A 74 21.69 9.64 -17.16
C LEU A 74 21.81 8.86 -18.49
N GLY A 75 21.95 9.57 -19.61
CA GLY A 75 21.99 8.97 -20.95
C GLY A 75 20.64 8.43 -21.42
N VAL A 76 19.54 8.78 -20.75
CA VAL A 76 18.18 8.32 -21.09
C VAL A 76 17.18 9.47 -21.06
N GLN A 77 16.14 9.40 -21.90
CA GLN A 77 15.04 10.34 -21.86
C GLN A 77 14.03 9.90 -20.79
N LEU A 78 13.72 10.82 -19.88
CA LEU A 78 12.75 10.63 -18.80
C LEU A 78 11.38 11.19 -19.16
N LEU A 79 11.32 12.19 -20.06
CA LEU A 79 10.10 12.88 -20.46
C LEU A 79 9.93 12.90 -21.97
N MET A 80 8.76 12.45 -22.44
CA MET A 80 8.30 12.70 -23.80
C MET A 80 7.67 14.09 -23.86
N ARG A 81 8.18 14.94 -24.76
CA ARG A 81 7.71 16.32 -24.96
C ARG A 81 6.99 16.41 -26.28
N THR A 82 5.74 16.84 -26.24
CA THR A 82 5.00 17.29 -27.42
C THR A 82 4.68 18.78 -27.26
N THR A 83 4.26 19.44 -28.32
CA THR A 83 3.84 20.84 -28.26
C THR A 83 2.63 21.10 -27.35
N ARG A 84 1.94 20.05 -26.92
CA ARG A 84 0.70 20.13 -26.12
C ARG A 84 0.74 19.37 -24.80
N SER A 85 1.73 18.50 -24.59
CA SER A 85 1.78 17.67 -23.37
C SER A 85 3.20 17.23 -23.01
N VAL A 86 3.41 17.02 -21.72
CA VAL A 86 4.58 16.38 -21.14
C VAL A 86 4.12 15.06 -20.52
N ARG A 87 4.79 13.96 -20.85
CA ARG A 87 4.50 12.63 -20.29
C ARG A 87 5.81 11.95 -19.89
N LEU A 88 5.74 11.07 -18.91
CA LEU A 88 6.88 10.22 -18.56
C LEU A 88 7.10 9.15 -19.63
N THR A 89 8.37 8.77 -19.83
CA THR A 89 8.75 7.50 -20.45
C THR A 89 8.64 6.39 -19.41
N ASP A 90 8.79 5.13 -19.81
CA ASP A 90 8.81 4.00 -18.86
C ASP A 90 10.00 4.15 -17.91
N GLU A 91 11.19 4.51 -18.43
CA GLU A 91 12.37 4.82 -17.63
C GLU A 91 12.14 6.03 -16.71
N GLY A 92 11.38 7.03 -17.20
CA GLY A 92 11.00 8.20 -16.42
C GLY A 92 10.07 7.86 -15.25
N ALA A 93 9.15 6.91 -15.44
CA ALA A 93 8.25 6.45 -14.39
C ALA A 93 9.02 5.70 -13.29
N ASP A 94 9.91 4.77 -13.67
CA ASP A 94 10.78 4.05 -12.74
C ASP A 94 11.71 5.02 -11.98
N PHE A 95 12.30 5.96 -12.69
CA PHE A 95 13.18 6.95 -12.08
C PHE A 95 12.44 7.87 -11.12
N LEU A 96 11.22 8.30 -11.46
CA LEU A 96 10.35 9.11 -10.59
C LEU A 96 10.08 8.41 -9.25
N ALA A 97 9.70 7.13 -9.30
CA ALA A 97 9.41 6.34 -8.11
C ALA A 97 10.63 6.28 -7.17
N ARG A 98 11.82 6.01 -7.73
CA ARG A 98 13.09 5.95 -6.97
C ARG A 98 13.49 7.31 -6.42
N CYS A 99 13.34 8.38 -7.20
CA CYS A 99 13.65 9.75 -6.75
C CYS A 99 12.78 10.19 -5.58
N ARG A 100 11.47 9.91 -5.66
CA ARG A 100 10.53 10.22 -4.56
C ARG A 100 10.92 9.52 -3.27
N ALA A 101 11.27 8.23 -3.35
CA ALA A 101 11.73 7.46 -2.19
C ALA A 101 13.02 8.06 -1.59
N GLY A 102 14.03 8.33 -2.42
CA GLY A 102 15.30 8.89 -1.98
C GLY A 102 15.18 10.28 -1.36
N ILE A 103 14.40 11.18 -1.98
CA ILE A 103 14.18 12.54 -1.45
C ILE A 103 13.43 12.51 -0.13
N ALA A 104 12.41 11.66 -0.01
CA ALA A 104 11.69 11.53 1.24
C ALA A 104 12.59 11.01 2.38
N GLU A 105 13.54 10.14 2.09
CA GLU A 105 14.52 9.65 3.06
C GLU A 105 15.50 10.74 3.50
N ILE A 106 16.00 11.54 2.54
CA ILE A 106 16.87 12.70 2.83
C ILE A 106 16.11 13.75 3.64
N ASP A 107 14.90 14.14 3.24
CA ASP A 107 14.08 15.12 3.95
C ASP A 107 13.76 14.60 5.39
N GLY A 108 13.47 13.30 5.56
CA GLY A 108 13.29 12.66 6.86
C GLY A 108 14.54 12.70 7.74
N ALA A 109 15.75 12.53 7.16
CA ALA A 109 17.01 12.64 7.88
C ALA A 109 17.26 14.08 8.37
N PHE A 110 17.01 15.09 7.54
CA PHE A 110 17.09 16.49 7.93
C PHE A 110 16.09 16.85 9.03
N ASP A 111 14.87 16.34 8.95
CA ASP A 111 13.84 16.60 9.96
C ASP A 111 14.18 15.94 11.30
N THR A 112 14.74 14.73 11.28
CA THR A 112 15.22 14.05 12.49
C THR A 112 16.38 14.82 13.16
N ALA A 113 17.28 15.36 12.36
CA ALA A 113 18.44 16.11 12.85
C ALA A 113 18.06 17.48 13.43
N ARG A 114 17.03 18.14 12.86
CA ARG A 114 16.62 19.50 13.26
C ARG A 114 15.86 19.60 14.56
N THR A 115 15.07 18.60 14.92
CA THR A 115 14.04 18.78 15.96
C THR A 115 14.02 17.71 17.05
N GLY A 116 14.78 16.62 16.93
CA GLY A 116 14.62 15.48 17.86
C GLY A 116 13.20 14.90 17.91
N GLN A 117 12.19 15.66 17.47
CA GLN A 117 10.77 15.30 17.32
C GLN A 117 10.17 16.14 16.18
N SER A 118 10.33 15.70 14.94
CA SER A 118 9.64 16.36 13.83
C SER A 118 8.14 16.04 13.86
N MET A 119 7.32 17.09 13.75
CA MET A 119 5.87 16.95 13.61
C MET A 119 5.52 16.38 12.23
N PRO A 120 4.54 15.46 12.13
CA PRO A 120 4.02 14.98 10.86
C PRO A 120 3.52 16.12 9.98
N ARG A 121 3.95 16.15 8.69
CA ARG A 121 3.58 17.19 7.70
C ARG A 121 3.76 16.68 6.27
N GLY A 122 3.25 17.42 5.29
CA GLY A 122 3.28 17.02 3.88
C GLY A 122 2.32 15.86 3.59
N THR A 123 2.64 14.96 2.67
CA THR A 123 1.74 13.89 2.24
C THR A 123 2.17 12.53 2.78
N LEU A 124 1.22 11.77 3.31
CA LEU A 124 1.34 10.36 3.65
C LEU A 124 0.40 9.54 2.77
N THR A 125 0.95 8.67 1.92
CA THR A 125 0.15 7.77 1.08
C THR A 125 0.03 6.40 1.74
N VAL A 126 -1.22 6.00 2.05
CA VAL A 126 -1.54 4.73 2.68
C VAL A 126 -2.43 3.90 1.77
N THR A 127 -2.17 2.60 1.63
CA THR A 127 -3.09 1.67 0.95
C THR A 127 -3.57 0.60 1.92
N ALA A 128 -4.82 0.16 1.73
CA ALA A 128 -5.44 -0.89 2.53
C ALA A 128 -6.50 -1.64 1.69
N PRO A 129 -6.86 -2.90 2.07
CA PRO A 129 -8.03 -3.56 1.49
C PRO A 129 -9.28 -2.71 1.68
N VAL A 130 -10.17 -2.70 0.69
CA VAL A 130 -11.30 -1.76 0.62
C VAL A 130 -12.11 -1.74 1.92
N MET A 131 -12.60 -2.89 2.36
CA MET A 131 -13.47 -2.97 3.54
C MET A 131 -12.70 -2.73 4.84
N PHE A 132 -11.49 -3.28 4.97
CA PHE A 132 -10.63 -3.03 6.14
C PHE A 132 -10.22 -1.57 6.24
N GLY A 133 -9.87 -0.98 5.12
CA GLY A 133 -9.52 0.43 5.03
C GLY A 133 -10.66 1.34 5.49
N ARG A 134 -11.88 1.07 5.03
CA ARG A 134 -13.08 1.81 5.44
C ARG A 134 -13.40 1.66 6.93
N LEU A 135 -13.33 0.46 7.46
CA LEU A 135 -13.75 0.17 8.84
C LEU A 135 -12.69 0.50 9.89
N HIS A 136 -11.40 0.26 9.59
CA HIS A 136 -10.33 0.29 10.59
C HIS A 136 -9.20 1.29 10.29
N VAL A 137 -8.93 1.61 9.00
CA VAL A 137 -7.86 2.55 8.65
C VAL A 137 -8.38 3.99 8.55
N LEU A 138 -9.58 4.19 8.03
CA LEU A 138 -10.18 5.53 7.94
C LEU A 138 -10.30 6.23 9.31
N PRO A 139 -10.72 5.59 10.40
CA PRO A 139 -10.69 6.21 11.73
C PRO A 139 -9.29 6.68 12.15
N VAL A 140 -8.25 5.90 11.84
CA VAL A 140 -6.85 6.28 12.08
C VAL A 140 -6.49 7.54 11.29
N VAL A 141 -6.88 7.60 10.01
CA VAL A 141 -6.63 8.75 9.14
C VAL A 141 -7.35 10.00 9.66
N VAL A 142 -8.60 9.85 10.10
CA VAL A 142 -9.39 10.97 10.67
C VAL A 142 -8.69 11.55 11.89
N GLU A 143 -8.25 10.70 12.82
CA GLU A 143 -7.53 11.16 14.00
C GLU A 143 -6.19 11.84 13.65
N LEU A 144 -5.42 11.27 12.72
CA LEU A 144 -4.17 11.88 12.28
C LEU A 144 -4.39 13.26 11.65
N SER A 145 -5.42 13.40 10.81
CA SER A 145 -5.75 14.68 10.18
C SER A 145 -6.19 15.74 11.19
N GLN A 146 -6.88 15.32 12.26
CA GLN A 146 -7.26 16.24 13.36
C GLN A 146 -6.07 16.65 14.22
N ARG A 147 -5.15 15.71 14.47
CA ARG A 147 -3.98 15.93 15.33
C ARG A 147 -2.85 16.68 14.63
N TYR A 148 -2.74 16.55 13.32
CA TYR A 148 -1.65 17.13 12.51
C TYR A 148 -2.22 17.87 11.29
N PRO A 149 -2.59 19.15 11.43
CA PRO A 149 -3.21 19.94 10.36
C PRO A 149 -2.37 20.08 9.09
N ASP A 150 -1.03 20.01 9.23
CA ASP A 150 -0.10 20.11 8.11
C ASP A 150 0.15 18.77 7.40
N LEU A 151 -0.48 17.67 7.87
CA LEU A 151 -0.40 16.35 7.28
C LEU A 151 -1.58 16.09 6.35
N GLN A 152 -1.32 15.93 5.07
CA GLN A 152 -2.29 15.43 4.11
C GLN A 152 -2.17 13.91 3.99
N VAL A 153 -3.26 13.18 4.17
CA VAL A 153 -3.27 11.72 3.98
C VAL A 153 -3.98 11.36 2.68
N ARG A 154 -3.30 10.61 1.82
CA ARG A 154 -3.86 9.99 0.61
C ARG A 154 -4.14 8.53 0.92
N LEU A 155 -5.42 8.17 1.10
CA LEU A 155 -5.85 6.80 1.38
C LEU A 155 -6.34 6.11 0.10
N LEU A 156 -5.66 5.02 -0.30
CA LEU A 156 -5.97 4.20 -1.46
C LEU A 156 -6.57 2.87 -0.99
N LEU A 157 -7.85 2.67 -1.25
CA LEU A 157 -8.57 1.44 -0.87
C LEU A 157 -8.58 0.48 -2.07
N LEU A 158 -7.75 -0.56 -2.01
CA LEU A 158 -7.50 -1.48 -3.12
C LEU A 158 -7.33 -2.90 -2.60
N ASP A 159 -8.05 -3.86 -3.18
CA ASP A 159 -7.91 -5.29 -2.83
C ASP A 159 -6.79 -5.99 -3.65
N ARG A 160 -6.27 -5.33 -4.69
CA ARG A 160 -5.13 -5.83 -5.46
C ARG A 160 -3.79 -5.65 -4.73
N VAL A 161 -2.79 -6.41 -5.16
CA VAL A 161 -1.41 -6.20 -4.73
C VAL A 161 -0.87 -4.90 -5.34
N VAL A 162 -0.23 -4.08 -4.51
CA VAL A 162 0.35 -2.78 -4.88
C VAL A 162 1.85 -2.85 -4.70
N ASN A 163 2.61 -2.39 -5.68
CA ASN A 163 4.03 -2.15 -5.50
C ASN A 163 4.23 -0.80 -4.80
N LEU A 164 4.75 -0.83 -3.57
CA LEU A 164 4.89 0.39 -2.76
C LEU A 164 5.81 1.43 -3.40
N VAL A 165 6.86 0.97 -4.09
CA VAL A 165 7.86 1.86 -4.70
C VAL A 165 7.28 2.53 -5.94
N ASP A 166 6.74 1.72 -6.86
CA ASP A 166 6.27 2.19 -8.16
C ASP A 166 5.04 3.10 -8.04
N GLU A 167 4.17 2.83 -7.05
CA GLU A 167 2.94 3.59 -6.83
C GLU A 167 3.09 4.71 -5.79
N GLY A 168 4.30 4.92 -5.27
CA GLY A 168 4.60 5.98 -4.30
C GLY A 168 3.83 5.82 -2.99
N VAL A 169 3.67 4.59 -2.52
CA VAL A 169 2.96 4.26 -1.27
C VAL A 169 3.94 4.22 -0.11
N ASP A 170 3.62 4.93 0.97
CA ASP A 170 4.44 4.96 2.18
C ASP A 170 4.17 3.78 3.10
N ILE A 171 2.89 3.43 3.25
CA ILE A 171 2.41 2.34 4.11
C ILE A 171 1.36 1.53 3.38
N ALA A 172 1.52 0.20 3.39
CA ALA A 172 0.45 -0.71 2.98
C ALA A 172 -0.04 -1.52 4.18
N VAL A 173 -1.35 -1.53 4.38
CA VAL A 173 -2.02 -2.48 5.27
C VAL A 173 -2.36 -3.72 4.46
N ARG A 174 -1.97 -4.90 4.92
CA ARG A 174 -2.25 -6.17 4.24
C ARG A 174 -2.74 -7.23 5.22
N ILE A 175 -3.64 -8.09 4.73
CA ILE A 175 -4.24 -9.21 5.46
C ILE A 175 -3.93 -10.48 4.68
N ALA A 176 -2.74 -11.01 4.88
CA ALA A 176 -2.26 -12.22 4.22
C ALA A 176 -0.98 -12.73 4.88
N ASP A 177 -0.67 -14.00 4.67
CA ASP A 177 0.68 -14.51 4.84
C ASP A 177 1.52 -13.99 3.68
N LEU A 178 2.49 -13.15 4.03
CA LEU A 178 3.32 -12.46 3.03
C LEU A 178 4.65 -13.19 2.89
N PRO A 179 5.14 -13.40 1.65
CA PRO A 179 6.46 -13.95 1.42
C PRO A 179 7.55 -12.96 1.90
N ASP A 180 8.74 -13.48 2.12
CA ASP A 180 9.90 -12.66 2.43
C ASP A 180 10.10 -11.57 1.38
N SER A 181 10.25 -10.34 1.84
CA SER A 181 10.45 -9.17 0.99
C SER A 181 11.45 -8.20 1.62
N SER A 182 11.98 -7.28 0.83
CA SER A 182 12.84 -6.19 1.32
C SER A 182 12.10 -5.14 2.17
N LEU A 183 10.77 -5.26 2.29
CA LEU A 183 9.94 -4.37 3.08
C LEU A 183 10.00 -4.74 4.56
N GLN A 184 9.93 -3.73 5.40
CA GLN A 184 9.71 -3.95 6.83
C GLN A 184 8.25 -4.29 7.08
N MET A 185 8.02 -5.30 7.90
CA MET A 185 6.70 -5.75 8.30
C MET A 185 6.48 -5.52 9.79
N LEU A 186 5.32 -4.97 10.14
CA LEU A 186 4.86 -4.81 11.51
C LEU A 186 3.48 -5.45 11.65
N ARG A 187 3.41 -6.56 12.38
CA ARG A 187 2.12 -7.21 12.68
C ARG A 187 1.30 -6.35 13.65
N LEU A 188 0.04 -6.13 13.30
CA LEU A 188 -0.92 -5.35 14.11
C LEU A 188 -1.96 -6.21 14.80
N GLY A 189 -2.32 -7.35 14.21
CA GLY A 189 -3.34 -8.24 14.70
C GLY A 189 -3.54 -9.42 13.78
N GLU A 190 -4.69 -10.06 13.90
CA GLU A 190 -5.06 -11.21 13.10
C GLU A 190 -6.58 -11.28 12.91
N VAL A 191 -7.01 -11.92 11.83
CA VAL A 191 -8.41 -12.21 11.51
C VAL A 191 -8.55 -13.66 11.07
N ARG A 192 -9.77 -14.19 11.13
CA ARG A 192 -10.06 -15.55 10.69
C ARG A 192 -10.90 -15.54 9.42
N ARG A 193 -10.71 -16.54 8.58
CA ARG A 193 -11.63 -16.84 7.49
C ARG A 193 -12.79 -17.64 8.05
N ILE A 194 -14.00 -17.18 7.79
CA ILE A 194 -15.22 -17.81 8.30
C ILE A 194 -16.26 -17.98 7.19
N PHE A 195 -17.16 -18.93 7.39
CA PHE A 195 -18.32 -19.13 6.54
C PHE A 195 -19.57 -18.65 7.26
N SER A 196 -20.51 -18.06 6.53
CA SER A 196 -21.71 -17.47 7.10
C SER A 196 -22.88 -17.60 6.15
N ALA A 197 -24.08 -17.68 6.73
CA ALA A 197 -25.33 -17.65 6.00
C ALA A 197 -26.42 -17.01 6.87
N SER A 198 -27.52 -16.57 6.26
CA SER A 198 -28.64 -16.04 7.04
C SER A 198 -29.43 -17.14 7.71
N PRO A 199 -30.05 -16.87 8.89
CA PRO A 199 -30.97 -17.82 9.54
C PRO A 199 -32.09 -18.32 8.63
N ALA A 200 -32.65 -17.43 7.79
CA ALA A 200 -33.69 -17.78 6.83
C ALA A 200 -33.23 -18.81 5.79
N TYR A 201 -32.03 -18.65 5.26
CA TYR A 201 -31.44 -19.62 4.35
C TYR A 201 -31.20 -20.97 5.03
N LEU A 202 -30.64 -20.95 6.24
CA LEU A 202 -30.37 -22.17 7.00
C LEU A 202 -31.67 -22.93 7.40
N ALA A 203 -32.73 -22.20 7.71
CA ALA A 203 -34.04 -22.81 7.98
C ALA A 203 -34.65 -23.50 6.74
N ALA A 204 -34.43 -22.95 5.54
CA ALA A 204 -34.95 -23.48 4.30
C ALA A 204 -34.11 -24.62 3.70
N ARG A 205 -32.80 -24.60 3.88
CA ARG A 205 -31.83 -25.50 3.19
C ARG A 205 -31.12 -26.47 4.14
N GLY A 206 -31.32 -26.32 5.44
CA GLY A 206 -30.55 -27.02 6.47
C GLY A 206 -29.25 -26.32 6.82
N ARG A 207 -28.72 -26.68 7.98
CA ARG A 207 -27.42 -26.16 8.45
C ARG A 207 -26.32 -27.15 8.07
N PRO A 208 -25.30 -26.76 7.33
CA PRO A 208 -24.14 -27.61 7.07
C PRO A 208 -23.40 -27.88 8.40
N THR A 209 -22.97 -29.10 8.61
CA THR A 209 -22.25 -29.56 9.81
C THR A 209 -20.74 -29.70 9.56
N SER A 210 -20.35 -29.78 8.31
CA SER A 210 -18.95 -29.87 7.88
C SER A 210 -18.71 -29.04 6.62
N LEU A 211 -17.42 -28.78 6.33
CA LEU A 211 -17.02 -28.09 5.10
C LEU A 211 -17.44 -28.92 3.85
N ALA A 212 -17.50 -30.25 3.96
CA ALA A 212 -17.92 -31.11 2.86
C ALA A 212 -19.38 -30.90 2.48
N ASP A 213 -20.25 -30.55 3.45
CA ASP A 213 -21.67 -30.33 3.20
C ASP A 213 -21.95 -29.08 2.37
N LEU A 214 -20.96 -28.14 2.30
CA LEU A 214 -21.08 -26.93 1.48
C LEU A 214 -21.29 -27.22 -0.02
N ARG A 215 -20.93 -28.43 -0.48
CA ARG A 215 -21.21 -28.86 -1.86
C ARG A 215 -22.72 -28.96 -2.19
N ASP A 216 -23.55 -29.09 -1.19
CA ASP A 216 -25.01 -29.21 -1.33
C ASP A 216 -25.71 -27.86 -1.07
N HIS A 217 -24.95 -26.80 -0.81
CA HIS A 217 -25.46 -25.47 -0.55
C HIS A 217 -25.18 -24.50 -1.70
N ASP A 218 -26.05 -23.50 -1.84
CA ASP A 218 -25.86 -22.38 -2.73
C ASP A 218 -24.73 -21.47 -2.19
N VAL A 219 -23.86 -21.02 -3.06
CA VAL A 219 -22.64 -20.28 -2.71
C VAL A 219 -22.63 -18.92 -3.36
N ILE A 220 -22.22 -17.92 -2.61
CA ILE A 220 -21.94 -16.57 -3.10
C ILE A 220 -20.44 -16.42 -3.22
N TRP A 221 -19.99 -16.22 -4.44
CA TRP A 221 -18.57 -16.14 -4.78
C TRP A 221 -18.10 -14.69 -4.87
N VAL A 222 -16.95 -14.40 -4.28
CA VAL A 222 -16.26 -13.12 -4.48
C VAL A 222 -15.07 -13.38 -5.38
N GLU A 223 -15.06 -12.74 -6.55
CA GLU A 223 -13.98 -12.81 -7.51
C GLU A 223 -12.79 -11.98 -7.01
N ASP A 224 -11.61 -12.59 -7.08
CA ASP A 224 -10.34 -11.89 -6.92
C ASP A 224 -9.64 -11.76 -8.28
N GLU A 225 -8.57 -10.97 -8.34
CA GLU A 225 -7.78 -10.79 -9.57
C GLU A 225 -7.13 -12.08 -10.08
N ALA A 226 -7.07 -13.14 -9.26
CA ALA A 226 -6.53 -14.44 -9.64
C ALA A 226 -7.48 -15.28 -10.51
N GLY A 227 -8.67 -14.75 -10.80
CA GLY A 227 -9.67 -15.33 -11.70
C GLY A 227 -10.74 -16.17 -11.02
N PRO A 228 -11.78 -16.56 -11.76
CA PRO A 228 -12.92 -17.27 -11.23
C PRO A 228 -12.50 -18.62 -10.66
N HIS A 229 -12.98 -18.90 -9.45
CA HIS A 229 -12.98 -20.24 -8.85
C HIS A 229 -11.65 -20.85 -8.37
N ARG A 230 -10.64 -20.08 -8.07
CA ARG A 230 -9.52 -20.58 -7.26
C ARG A 230 -10.01 -20.75 -5.82
N GLY A 231 -10.54 -21.94 -5.60
CA GLY A 231 -11.23 -22.48 -4.45
C GLY A 231 -11.01 -21.76 -3.13
N TRP A 232 -12.01 -21.80 -2.29
CA TRP A 232 -11.93 -21.31 -0.91
C TRP A 232 -10.80 -21.98 -0.09
N GLY A 233 -9.77 -22.57 -0.75
CA GLY A 233 -8.70 -23.34 -0.11
C GLY A 233 -9.18 -24.70 0.39
N LEU A 234 -10.35 -25.13 -0.05
CA LEU A 234 -10.94 -26.42 0.25
C LEU A 234 -10.64 -27.36 -0.93
N ASN A 235 -9.37 -27.81 -1.02
CA ASN A 235 -8.89 -28.63 -2.14
C ASN A 235 -9.67 -29.93 -2.32
N ASP A 236 -10.37 -30.39 -1.26
CA ASP A 236 -11.14 -31.62 -1.24
C ASP A 236 -12.59 -31.45 -1.67
N VAL A 237 -13.09 -30.21 -1.78
CA VAL A 237 -14.47 -29.92 -2.21
C VAL A 237 -14.47 -29.62 -3.72
N LYS A 238 -15.00 -30.55 -4.52
CA LYS A 238 -15.25 -30.32 -5.94
C LYS A 238 -16.46 -29.41 -6.11
N TRP A 239 -16.20 -28.13 -6.32
CA TRP A 239 -17.24 -27.15 -6.62
C TRP A 239 -17.77 -27.35 -8.03
N SER A 240 -19.06 -27.60 -8.17
CA SER A 240 -19.73 -27.56 -9.47
C SER A 240 -20.24 -26.15 -9.74
N GLY A 241 -20.15 -25.66 -10.96
CA GLY A 241 -20.63 -24.32 -11.33
C GLY A 241 -22.14 -24.10 -11.07
N ARG A 242 -22.90 -25.16 -10.76
CA ARG A 242 -24.33 -25.08 -10.40
C ARG A 242 -24.57 -24.57 -8.98
N GLN A 243 -23.56 -24.60 -8.11
CA GLN A 243 -23.68 -24.17 -6.71
C GLN A 243 -23.40 -22.67 -6.55
N VAL A 244 -22.68 -22.05 -7.48
CA VAL A 244 -22.45 -20.62 -7.45
C VAL A 244 -23.70 -19.89 -7.96
N ARG A 245 -24.46 -19.34 -7.03
CA ARG A 245 -25.72 -18.61 -7.33
C ARG A 245 -25.46 -17.17 -7.70
N LEU A 246 -24.36 -16.60 -7.21
CA LEU A 246 -23.94 -15.23 -7.46
C LEU A 246 -22.43 -15.16 -7.44
N SER A 247 -21.87 -14.47 -8.44
CA SER A 247 -20.47 -14.08 -8.47
C SER A 247 -20.39 -12.56 -8.49
N VAL A 248 -19.60 -11.98 -7.58
CA VAL A 248 -19.42 -10.53 -7.44
C VAL A 248 -17.95 -10.23 -7.17
N ASN A 249 -17.53 -9.03 -7.52
CA ASN A 249 -16.18 -8.52 -7.22
C ASN A 249 -16.14 -7.58 -5.99
N ASN A 250 -17.21 -7.59 -5.20
CA ASN A 250 -17.34 -6.71 -4.03
C ASN A 250 -17.84 -7.48 -2.82
N MET A 251 -17.13 -7.40 -1.71
CA MET A 251 -17.44 -8.13 -0.48
C MET A 251 -18.72 -7.61 0.20
N ASP A 252 -18.99 -6.30 0.21
CA ASP A 252 -20.22 -5.74 0.80
C ASP A 252 -21.46 -6.27 0.06
N ALA A 253 -21.39 -6.41 -1.27
CA ALA A 253 -22.46 -7.00 -2.08
C ALA A 253 -22.68 -8.48 -1.76
N ALA A 254 -21.59 -9.25 -1.59
CA ALA A 254 -21.66 -10.65 -1.21
C ALA A 254 -22.30 -10.85 0.16
N ILE A 255 -21.91 -10.06 1.15
CA ILE A 255 -22.46 -10.08 2.51
C ILE A 255 -23.96 -9.74 2.49
N SER A 256 -24.34 -8.70 1.74
CA SER A 256 -25.74 -8.28 1.59
C SER A 256 -26.60 -9.39 0.95
N ALA A 257 -26.07 -10.07 -0.06
CA ALA A 257 -26.75 -11.19 -0.71
C ALA A 257 -26.93 -12.38 0.25
N ALA A 258 -25.91 -12.71 1.05
CA ALA A 258 -25.98 -13.75 2.06
C ALA A 258 -27.03 -13.42 3.14
N ALA A 259 -27.03 -12.18 3.63
CA ALA A 259 -28.01 -11.68 4.61
C ALA A 259 -29.45 -11.71 4.05
N SER A 260 -29.60 -11.59 2.72
CA SER A 260 -30.88 -11.70 2.02
C SER A 260 -31.32 -13.16 1.75
N GLY A 261 -30.57 -14.16 2.21
CA GLY A 261 -30.95 -15.57 2.10
C GLY A 261 -30.53 -16.27 0.81
N LEU A 262 -29.57 -15.70 0.04
CA LEU A 262 -29.18 -16.27 -1.26
C LEU A 262 -28.31 -17.52 -1.12
N GLY A 263 -27.50 -17.63 -0.06
CA GLY A 263 -26.57 -18.73 0.12
C GLY A 263 -25.51 -18.49 1.18
N VAL A 264 -24.49 -19.33 1.16
CA VAL A 264 -23.31 -19.26 2.02
C VAL A 264 -22.26 -18.32 1.41
N VAL A 265 -21.68 -17.46 2.24
CA VAL A 265 -20.55 -16.60 1.87
C VAL A 265 -19.33 -16.92 2.73
N ARG A 266 -18.13 -16.82 2.17
CA ARG A 266 -16.88 -16.88 2.91
C ARG A 266 -16.29 -15.47 3.06
N THR A 267 -16.01 -15.09 4.30
CA THR A 267 -15.56 -13.74 4.66
C THR A 267 -14.38 -13.79 5.63
N LEU A 268 -13.86 -12.64 5.98
CA LEU A 268 -13.03 -12.46 7.17
C LEU A 268 -13.91 -12.07 8.36
N SER A 269 -13.54 -12.51 9.57
CA SER A 269 -14.35 -12.33 10.78
C SER A 269 -14.85 -10.90 11.00
N TYR A 270 -13.98 -9.89 10.83
CA TYR A 270 -14.35 -8.48 11.01
C TYR A 270 -15.39 -7.97 10.01
N GLN A 271 -15.52 -8.61 8.84
CA GLN A 271 -16.37 -8.13 7.74
C GLN A 271 -17.86 -8.28 8.03
N ILE A 272 -18.23 -9.24 8.87
CA ILE A 272 -19.64 -9.55 9.20
C ILE A 272 -19.98 -9.32 10.67
N ALA A 273 -19.13 -8.65 11.42
CA ALA A 273 -19.35 -8.44 12.86
C ALA A 273 -20.74 -7.79 13.15
N VAL A 274 -21.12 -6.80 12.34
CA VAL A 274 -22.43 -6.13 12.47
C VAL A 274 -23.59 -7.07 12.12
N GLU A 275 -23.44 -7.85 11.07
CA GLU A 275 -24.46 -8.81 10.61
C GLU A 275 -24.72 -9.91 11.65
N VAL A 276 -23.65 -10.37 12.32
CA VAL A 276 -23.76 -11.37 13.38
C VAL A 276 -24.42 -10.77 14.63
N ILE A 277 -23.96 -9.60 15.08
CA ILE A 277 -24.55 -8.90 16.24
C ILE A 277 -26.04 -8.62 16.02
N THR A 278 -26.43 -8.28 14.80
CA THR A 278 -27.83 -7.99 14.44
C THR A 278 -28.64 -9.23 14.07
N GLY A 279 -28.04 -10.42 14.12
CA GLY A 279 -28.71 -11.69 13.79
C GLY A 279 -29.06 -11.85 12.31
N ARG A 280 -28.50 -11.06 11.42
CA ARG A 280 -28.71 -11.17 9.96
C ARG A 280 -27.89 -12.30 9.33
N LEU A 281 -26.73 -12.61 9.90
CA LEU A 281 -25.90 -13.73 9.53
C LEU A 281 -25.53 -14.53 10.77
N GLU A 282 -25.34 -15.83 10.59
CA GLU A 282 -24.78 -16.74 11.57
C GLU A 282 -23.46 -17.30 11.08
N HIS A 283 -22.51 -17.43 12.00
CA HIS A 283 -21.23 -18.10 11.74
C HIS A 283 -21.46 -19.61 11.63
N LEU A 284 -20.97 -20.21 10.55
CA LEU A 284 -20.96 -21.65 10.34
C LEU A 284 -19.62 -22.22 10.81
N PHE A 285 -19.63 -23.41 11.38
CA PHE A 285 -18.44 -24.13 11.86
C PHE A 285 -17.62 -23.32 12.89
N PRO A 286 -18.21 -22.86 13.99
CA PRO A 286 -17.49 -22.05 14.99
C PRO A 286 -16.35 -22.82 15.67
N ASP A 287 -16.45 -24.16 15.73
CA ASP A 287 -15.45 -25.02 16.33
C ASP A 287 -14.29 -25.37 15.36
N ASP A 288 -14.45 -25.15 14.07
CA ASP A 288 -13.37 -25.32 13.11
C ASP A 288 -12.32 -24.21 13.29
N VAL A 289 -11.10 -24.63 13.55
CA VAL A 289 -9.95 -23.70 13.66
C VAL A 289 -9.59 -23.23 12.24
N ALA A 290 -10.32 -22.26 11.74
CA ALA A 290 -9.99 -21.64 10.45
C ALA A 290 -8.60 -21.00 10.51
N PRO A 291 -7.81 -21.05 9.41
CA PRO A 291 -6.51 -20.41 9.37
C PRO A 291 -6.60 -18.93 9.72
N VAL A 292 -5.72 -18.53 10.62
CA VAL A 292 -5.58 -17.14 11.04
C VAL A 292 -4.76 -16.41 10.01
N LEU A 293 -5.22 -15.23 9.59
CA LEU A 293 -4.47 -14.36 8.68
C LEU A 293 -3.93 -13.16 9.45
N PRO A 294 -2.62 -12.89 9.36
CA PRO A 294 -2.03 -11.72 10.00
C PRO A 294 -2.46 -10.44 9.30
N ILE A 295 -2.72 -9.41 10.11
CA ILE A 295 -2.85 -8.03 9.66
C ILE A 295 -1.50 -7.36 9.87
N SER A 296 -0.90 -6.88 8.79
CA SER A 296 0.44 -6.32 8.81
C SER A 296 0.49 -4.95 8.14
N LEU A 297 1.33 -4.05 8.68
CA LEU A 297 1.80 -2.86 8.00
C LEU A 297 3.10 -3.19 7.28
N LEU A 298 3.17 -2.81 6.01
CA LEU A 298 4.36 -2.89 5.19
C LEU A 298 4.84 -1.48 4.86
N PHE A 299 6.13 -1.26 4.95
CA PHE A 299 6.77 0.00 4.58
C PHE A 299 8.24 -0.24 4.21
N GLN A 300 8.86 0.67 3.48
CA GLN A 300 10.26 0.55 3.08
C GLN A 300 11.19 0.61 4.28
N SER A 301 12.29 -0.16 4.22
CA SER A 301 13.40 -0.07 5.18
C SER A 301 13.91 1.37 5.21
N GLY A 302 14.13 1.92 6.42
CA GLY A 302 14.51 3.34 6.59
C GLY A 302 13.32 4.28 6.87
N ARG A 303 12.11 4.02 6.35
CA ARG A 303 10.94 4.87 6.60
C ARG A 303 10.30 4.73 7.98
N LYS A 304 10.67 3.73 8.75
CA LYS A 304 10.12 3.50 10.11
C LYS A 304 10.24 4.73 11.02
N ASN A 305 11.33 5.46 10.89
CA ASN A 305 11.62 6.65 11.70
C ASN A 305 11.05 7.95 11.11
N HIS A 306 10.49 7.89 9.89
CA HIS A 306 9.85 9.06 9.29
C HIS A 306 8.65 9.49 10.14
N PRO A 307 8.51 10.79 10.47
CA PRO A 307 7.48 11.28 11.39
C PRO A 307 6.06 10.84 11.04
N ASN A 308 5.71 10.92 9.76
CA ASN A 308 4.38 10.54 9.26
C ASN A 308 4.10 9.04 9.46
N VAL A 309 5.08 8.18 9.13
CA VAL A 309 4.98 6.72 9.27
C VAL A 309 4.88 6.35 10.74
N ARG A 310 5.72 6.94 11.60
CA ARG A 310 5.71 6.71 13.04
C ARG A 310 4.38 7.10 13.68
N ALA A 311 3.85 8.28 13.33
CA ALA A 311 2.56 8.75 13.82
C ALA A 311 1.43 7.81 13.39
N PHE A 312 1.41 7.39 12.12
CA PHE A 312 0.43 6.42 11.65
C PHE A 312 0.51 5.09 12.41
N ILE A 313 1.71 4.54 12.60
CA ILE A 313 1.92 3.28 13.32
C ILE A 313 1.40 3.38 14.76
N GLU A 314 1.67 4.51 15.44
CA GLU A 314 1.25 4.75 16.84
C GLU A 314 -0.28 4.74 16.95
N VAL A 315 -0.96 5.53 16.12
CA VAL A 315 -2.42 5.63 16.12
C VAL A 315 -3.06 4.30 15.68
N ALA A 316 -2.56 3.67 14.62
CA ALA A 316 -3.06 2.39 14.14
C ALA A 316 -2.97 1.27 15.18
N LYS A 317 -1.84 1.18 15.91
CA LYS A 317 -1.68 0.22 17.01
C LYS A 317 -2.71 0.39 18.12
N ARG A 318 -3.04 1.64 18.48
CA ARG A 318 -4.04 1.93 19.50
C ARG A 318 -5.44 1.53 19.00
N HIS A 319 -5.86 2.04 17.84
CA HIS A 319 -7.17 1.74 17.27
C HIS A 319 -7.43 0.24 17.08
N LEU A 320 -6.43 -0.50 16.61
CA LEU A 320 -6.59 -1.94 16.35
C LEU A 320 -6.55 -2.80 17.63
N ARG A 321 -5.94 -2.30 18.71
CA ARG A 321 -6.03 -2.96 20.03
C ARG A 321 -7.41 -2.76 20.68
N GLU A 322 -8.02 -1.60 20.46
CA GLU A 322 -9.33 -1.25 21.01
C GLU A 322 -10.48 -1.87 20.21
N SER A 323 -10.28 -2.05 18.88
CA SER A 323 -11.24 -2.76 18.04
C SER A 323 -11.06 -4.26 18.24
N SER A 324 -12.09 -4.92 18.76
CA SER A 324 -12.14 -6.39 18.92
C SER A 324 -12.22 -7.04 17.52
N LEU A 325 -11.09 -7.08 16.80
CA LEU A 325 -10.98 -7.73 15.48
C LEU A 325 -11.28 -9.23 15.50
N GLN A 326 -11.30 -9.82 16.70
CA GLN A 326 -11.50 -11.25 16.94
C GLN A 326 -12.92 -11.59 17.43
N THR A 327 -13.79 -10.59 17.65
CA THR A 327 -15.09 -10.84 18.26
C THR A 327 -16.14 -11.22 17.21
N VAL A 328 -16.01 -12.41 16.66
CA VAL A 328 -17.14 -13.20 16.12
C VAL A 328 -16.82 -14.67 16.33
#